data_70e492910567f338712e419460c3534a
#
_entry.id   70e492910567f338712e419460c3534a
#
_cell.length_a   1.000
_cell.length_b   1.000
_cell.length_c   1.000
_cell.angle_alpha   90.00
_cell.angle_beta   90.00
_cell.angle_gamma   90.00
#
_symmetry.space_group_name_H-M   'P 1'
#
loop_
_entity.id
_entity.type
_entity.pdbx_description
1 polymer ?
#
loop_
_entity_poly.entity_id
_entity_poly.type
_entity_poly.pdbx_seq_one_letter_code
_entity_poly.pdbx_strand_id
1 'polypeptide(L)'
;MFKKSLQLLSLVFLSVFSIFITTASAIELDEATRTVVVDSSGKTVVLTPEQVKRGKRLFNATCGACHVGGITKTNPNIGLDPEALSLATPRRDNVNALVDFMKNPTSYDGLDSIAETHPSIKSADIYPRMRSVTDEDLTAMAGHILLSPKVLNEKWGGGKTYY
;
A
#
# COMPACT_ATOMS: atom_id res chain seq x y z
N MET A 1 30.75 49.00 19.86
CA MET A 1 30.38 47.83 20.70
C MET A 1 29.17 47.06 20.11
N PHE A 2 28.16 47.69 19.57
CA PHE A 2 26.92 47.04 19.07
C PHE A 2 27.13 46.01 17.92
N LYS A 3 28.05 46.24 16.98
CA LYS A 3 28.29 45.32 15.84
C LYS A 3 28.85 43.96 16.26
N LYS A 4 29.72 43.91 17.28
CA LYS A 4 30.29 42.63 17.78
C LYS A 4 29.26 41.82 18.56
N SER A 5 28.36 42.47 19.31
CA SER A 5 27.28 41.82 20.02
C SER A 5 26.24 41.19 19.08
N LEU A 6 25.93 41.86 17.96
CA LEU A 6 24.98 41.35 16.95
C LEU A 6 25.54 40.14 16.21
N GLN A 7 26.84 40.11 15.93
CA GLN A 7 27.50 38.96 15.29
C GLN A 7 27.56 37.72 16.23
N LEU A 8 27.78 37.92 17.53
CA LEU A 8 27.76 36.86 18.51
C LEU A 8 26.35 36.27 18.68
N LEU A 9 25.29 37.09 18.71
CA LEU A 9 23.91 36.62 18.75
C LEU A 9 23.54 35.80 17.50
N SER A 10 23.97 36.22 16.32
CA SER A 10 23.71 35.48 15.07
C SER A 10 24.40 34.12 15.03
N LEU A 11 25.63 34.03 15.52
CA LEU A 11 26.37 32.75 15.61
C LEU A 11 25.75 31.77 16.60
N VAL A 12 25.27 32.26 17.75
CA VAL A 12 24.57 31.42 18.75
C VAL A 12 23.24 30.94 18.20
N PHE A 13 22.50 31.77 17.47
CA PHE A 13 21.23 31.37 16.86
C PHE A 13 21.40 30.31 15.76
N LEU A 14 22.47 30.42 14.94
CA LEU A 14 22.79 29.41 13.93
C LEU A 14 23.20 28.07 14.56
N SER A 15 23.97 28.08 15.67
CA SER A 15 24.43 26.87 16.33
C SER A 15 23.28 26.14 17.06
N VAL A 16 22.31 26.86 17.63
CA VAL A 16 21.15 26.27 18.27
C VAL A 16 20.19 25.64 17.24
N PHE A 17 20.05 26.26 16.05
CA PHE A 17 19.21 25.71 14.97
C PHE A 17 19.77 24.42 14.37
N SER A 18 21.09 24.22 14.41
CA SER A 18 21.75 23.02 13.88
C SER A 18 21.55 21.77 14.78
N ILE A 19 21.15 21.93 16.04
CA ILE A 19 20.97 20.81 16.98
C ILE A 19 19.57 20.17 16.84
N PHE A 20 18.63 20.84 16.18
CA PHE A 20 17.26 20.34 15.98
C PHE A 20 17.02 19.60 14.66
N ILE A 21 18.06 19.27 13.87
CA ILE A 21 17.94 18.31 12.81
C ILE A 21 17.94 16.90 13.44
N THR A 22 16.90 16.59 14.18
CA THR A 22 16.56 15.21 14.46
C THR A 22 16.23 14.58 13.11
N THR A 23 17.13 13.73 12.62
CA THR A 23 16.81 12.82 11.54
C THR A 23 15.56 12.06 12.00
N ALA A 24 14.41 12.36 11.38
CA ALA A 24 13.23 11.53 11.53
C ALA A 24 13.61 10.16 10.95
N SER A 25 14.12 9.26 11.80
CA SER A 25 14.27 7.85 11.48
C SER A 25 12.87 7.37 11.16
N ALA A 26 12.57 7.19 9.88
CA ALA A 26 11.38 6.45 9.49
C ALA A 26 11.51 5.09 10.19
N ILE A 27 10.55 4.75 11.04
CA ILE A 27 10.50 3.44 11.71
C ILE A 27 10.51 2.41 10.59
N GLU A 28 11.63 1.75 10.41
CA GLU A 28 11.76 0.68 9.43
C GLU A 28 11.00 -0.53 9.97
N LEU A 29 10.05 -1.03 9.17
CA LEU A 29 9.29 -2.23 9.53
C LEU A 29 10.25 -3.43 9.62
N ASP A 30 10.10 -4.24 10.64
CA ASP A 30 10.87 -5.48 10.80
C ASP A 30 10.57 -6.50 9.68
N GLU A 31 11.42 -7.51 9.54
CA GLU A 31 11.27 -8.53 8.50
C GLU A 31 9.99 -9.35 8.65
N ALA A 32 9.59 -9.67 9.89
CA ALA A 32 8.37 -10.43 10.14
C ALA A 32 7.13 -9.69 9.63
N THR A 33 7.07 -8.38 9.85
CA THR A 33 6.01 -7.52 9.33
C THR A 33 6.06 -7.45 7.80
N ARG A 34 7.26 -7.35 7.19
CA ARG A 34 7.46 -7.26 5.73
C ARG A 34 7.33 -8.61 4.99
N THR A 35 7.20 -9.72 5.70
CA THR A 35 7.01 -11.04 5.10
C THR A 35 5.56 -11.21 4.64
N VAL A 36 5.34 -11.55 3.37
CA VAL A 36 4.02 -11.78 2.78
C VAL A 36 3.97 -13.12 2.04
N VAL A 37 2.78 -13.70 1.94
CA VAL A 37 2.55 -14.95 1.19
C VAL A 37 2.60 -14.66 -0.31
N VAL A 38 3.36 -15.46 -1.06
CA VAL A 38 3.53 -15.30 -2.51
C VAL A 38 2.47 -16.04 -3.30
N ASP A 39 2.16 -17.28 -2.91
CA ASP A 39 1.29 -18.17 -3.66
C ASP A 39 0.46 -19.08 -2.74
N SER A 40 -0.40 -19.89 -3.35
CA SER A 40 -1.29 -20.82 -2.65
C SER A 40 -0.56 -21.97 -1.92
N SER A 41 0.73 -22.20 -2.18
CA SER A 41 1.52 -23.19 -1.44
C SER A 41 1.97 -22.69 -0.07
N GLY A 42 1.75 -21.42 0.24
CA GLY A 42 2.22 -20.76 1.46
C GLY A 42 3.65 -20.28 1.41
N LYS A 43 4.29 -20.28 0.24
CA LYS A 43 5.61 -19.69 0.06
C LYS A 43 5.58 -18.21 0.44
N THR A 44 6.58 -17.75 1.16
CA THR A 44 6.69 -16.36 1.61
C THR A 44 7.87 -15.63 1.00
N VAL A 45 7.81 -14.31 1.00
CA VAL A 45 8.92 -13.40 0.64
C VAL A 45 8.96 -12.23 1.62
N VAL A 46 10.18 -11.76 1.90
CA VAL A 46 10.39 -10.53 2.66
C VAL A 46 10.48 -9.37 1.67
N LEU A 47 9.54 -8.44 1.75
CA LEU A 47 9.56 -7.23 0.92
C LEU A 47 10.72 -6.33 1.34
N THR A 48 11.45 -5.75 0.38
CA THR A 48 12.43 -4.73 0.70
C THR A 48 11.75 -3.44 1.16
N PRO A 49 12.44 -2.57 1.93
CA PRO A 49 11.90 -1.26 2.31
C PRO A 49 11.47 -0.41 1.09
N GLU A 50 12.20 -0.52 -0.03
CA GLU A 50 11.89 0.16 -1.28
C GLU A 50 10.59 -0.37 -1.91
N GLN A 51 10.39 -1.70 -1.91
CA GLN A 51 9.15 -2.33 -2.39
C GLN A 51 7.95 -1.89 -1.54
N VAL A 52 8.10 -1.85 -0.22
CA VAL A 52 7.04 -1.37 0.71
C VAL A 52 6.67 0.09 0.39
N LYS A 53 7.68 0.96 0.28
CA LYS A 53 7.48 2.39 -0.04
C LYS A 53 6.85 2.57 -1.43
N ARG A 54 7.35 1.83 -2.44
CA ARG A 54 6.83 1.86 -3.82
C ARG A 54 5.38 1.38 -3.85
N GLY A 55 5.07 0.24 -3.22
CA GLY A 55 3.72 -0.34 -3.18
C GLY A 55 2.71 0.61 -2.57
N LYS A 56 3.02 1.20 -1.41
CA LYS A 56 2.17 2.21 -0.77
C LYS A 56 1.90 3.41 -1.69
N ARG A 57 2.93 3.95 -2.32
CA ARG A 57 2.80 5.11 -3.22
C ARG A 57 1.92 4.78 -4.42
N LEU A 58 2.17 3.65 -5.08
CA LEU A 58 1.43 3.22 -6.26
C LEU A 58 -0.02 2.87 -5.93
N PHE A 59 -0.25 2.13 -4.85
CA PHE A 59 -1.60 1.83 -4.36
C PHE A 59 -2.40 3.12 -4.12
N ASN A 60 -1.84 4.08 -3.41
CA ASN A 60 -2.53 5.34 -3.14
C ASN A 60 -2.84 6.13 -4.42
N ALA A 61 -1.92 6.13 -5.41
CA ALA A 61 -2.10 6.84 -6.66
C ALA A 61 -3.11 6.17 -7.60
N THR A 62 -3.18 4.83 -7.60
CA THR A 62 -3.94 4.06 -8.58
C THR A 62 -5.26 3.53 -8.01
N CYS A 63 -5.22 2.99 -6.80
CA CYS A 63 -6.33 2.28 -6.15
C CYS A 63 -7.00 3.11 -5.03
N GLY A 64 -6.26 4.03 -4.40
CA GLY A 64 -6.68 4.74 -3.19
C GLY A 64 -7.94 5.59 -3.33
N ALA A 65 -8.33 5.99 -4.55
CA ALA A 65 -9.59 6.72 -4.77
C ALA A 65 -10.81 5.91 -4.32
N CYS A 66 -10.80 4.58 -4.54
CA CYS A 66 -11.86 3.66 -4.17
C CYS A 66 -11.51 2.80 -2.94
N HIS A 67 -10.20 2.52 -2.71
CA HIS A 67 -9.74 1.59 -1.67
C HIS A 67 -8.96 2.25 -0.52
N VAL A 68 -9.22 3.53 -0.22
CA VAL A 68 -8.55 4.21 0.90
C VAL A 68 -8.75 3.45 2.21
N GLY A 69 -7.63 3.16 2.92
CA GLY A 69 -7.70 2.41 4.18
C GLY A 69 -8.16 0.95 4.03
N GLY A 70 -8.11 0.37 2.83
CA GLY A 70 -8.49 -1.02 2.58
C GLY A 70 -10.01 -1.27 2.46
N ILE A 71 -10.83 -0.21 2.53
CA ILE A 71 -12.28 -0.32 2.24
C ILE A 71 -12.53 -0.33 0.73
N THR A 72 -13.73 -0.73 0.30
CA THR A 72 -14.19 -0.53 -1.08
C THR A 72 -15.39 0.40 -1.05
N LYS A 73 -15.20 1.65 -1.49
CA LYS A 73 -16.27 2.69 -1.44
C LYS A 73 -17.51 2.33 -2.23
N THR A 74 -17.34 1.63 -3.36
CA THR A 74 -18.44 1.21 -4.24
C THR A 74 -19.19 -0.02 -3.71
N ASN A 75 -18.57 -0.80 -2.84
CA ASN A 75 -19.19 -1.94 -2.16
C ASN A 75 -18.55 -2.14 -0.76
N PRO A 76 -19.07 -1.50 0.28
CA PRO A 76 -18.50 -1.58 1.62
C PRO A 76 -18.47 -2.99 2.25
N ASN A 77 -19.19 -3.94 1.67
CA ASN A 77 -19.20 -5.34 2.16
C ASN A 77 -17.98 -6.15 1.69
N ILE A 78 -17.25 -5.65 0.69
CA ILE A 78 -16.06 -6.32 0.13
C ILE A 78 -14.87 -5.40 0.31
N GLY A 79 -14.08 -5.63 1.37
CA GLY A 79 -12.85 -4.87 1.66
C GLY A 79 -11.60 -5.53 1.11
N LEU A 80 -10.45 -4.94 1.47
CA LEU A 80 -9.12 -5.53 1.25
C LEU A 80 -8.53 -6.08 2.56
N ASP A 81 -9.39 -6.38 3.52
CA ASP A 81 -9.01 -7.06 4.75
C ASP A 81 -8.73 -8.56 4.47
N PRO A 82 -7.96 -9.24 5.35
CA PRO A 82 -7.55 -10.63 5.13
C PRO A 82 -8.72 -11.59 4.94
N GLU A 83 -9.83 -11.37 5.65
CA GLU A 83 -11.02 -12.22 5.55
C GLU A 83 -11.67 -12.05 4.18
N ALA A 84 -11.96 -10.82 3.76
CA ALA A 84 -12.55 -10.54 2.45
C ALA A 84 -11.68 -11.10 1.31
N LEU A 85 -10.35 -10.95 1.39
CA LEU A 85 -9.44 -11.49 0.38
C LEU A 85 -9.44 -13.02 0.35
N SER A 86 -9.53 -13.67 1.50
CA SER A 86 -9.53 -15.13 1.60
C SER A 86 -10.83 -15.80 1.14
N LEU A 87 -11.95 -15.12 1.26
CA LEU A 87 -13.28 -15.61 0.87
C LEU A 87 -13.62 -15.33 -0.59
N ALA A 88 -12.85 -14.54 -1.29
CA ALA A 88 -13.03 -14.29 -2.73
C ALA A 88 -12.83 -15.60 -3.53
N THR A 89 -13.46 -15.68 -4.70
CA THR A 89 -13.27 -16.77 -5.66
C THR A 89 -12.74 -16.22 -6.98
N PRO A 90 -11.52 -16.59 -7.43
CA PRO A 90 -10.50 -17.29 -6.65
C PRO A 90 -10.03 -16.48 -5.45
N ARG A 91 -9.40 -17.14 -4.46
CA ARG A 91 -8.79 -16.45 -3.30
C ARG A 91 -7.79 -15.40 -3.75
N ARG A 92 -7.73 -14.26 -3.01
CA ARG A 92 -6.89 -13.10 -3.33
C ARG A 92 -5.94 -12.74 -2.18
N ASP A 93 -5.59 -13.71 -1.34
CA ASP A 93 -4.85 -13.57 -0.09
C ASP A 93 -3.34 -13.80 -0.23
N ASN A 94 -2.82 -13.73 -1.44
CA ASN A 94 -1.40 -13.87 -1.74
C ASN A 94 -0.98 -12.96 -2.91
N VAL A 95 0.33 -12.74 -3.07
CA VAL A 95 0.87 -11.81 -4.08
C VAL A 95 0.44 -12.17 -5.49
N ASN A 96 0.60 -13.44 -5.89
CA ASN A 96 0.29 -13.88 -7.25
C ASN A 96 -1.18 -13.70 -7.58
N ALA A 97 -2.07 -14.07 -6.67
CA ALA A 97 -3.51 -13.95 -6.86
C ALA A 97 -3.96 -12.48 -6.98
N LEU A 98 -3.37 -11.58 -6.19
CA LEU A 98 -3.63 -10.15 -6.31
C LEU A 98 -3.07 -9.55 -7.61
N VAL A 99 -1.88 -9.99 -8.06
CA VAL A 99 -1.31 -9.60 -9.36
C VAL A 99 -2.22 -10.06 -10.49
N ASP A 100 -2.68 -11.31 -10.47
CA ASP A 100 -3.61 -11.85 -11.47
C ASP A 100 -4.92 -11.05 -11.49
N PHE A 101 -5.46 -10.74 -10.32
CA PHE A 101 -6.66 -9.90 -10.21
C PHE A 101 -6.45 -8.49 -10.78
N MET A 102 -5.33 -7.84 -10.48
CA MET A 102 -5.01 -6.52 -11.03
C MET A 102 -4.75 -6.54 -12.54
N LYS A 103 -4.42 -7.71 -13.12
CA LYS A 103 -4.32 -7.90 -14.57
C LYS A 103 -5.68 -8.16 -15.20
N ASN A 104 -6.46 -9.07 -14.61
CA ASN A 104 -7.74 -9.57 -15.13
C ASN A 104 -8.79 -9.62 -14.01
N PRO A 105 -9.41 -8.50 -13.63
CA PRO A 105 -10.32 -8.47 -12.50
C PRO A 105 -11.61 -9.21 -12.79
N THR A 106 -12.03 -10.02 -11.81
CA THR A 106 -13.30 -10.73 -11.81
C THR A 106 -14.19 -10.29 -10.66
N SER A 107 -15.48 -10.54 -10.75
CA SER A 107 -16.42 -10.41 -9.63
C SER A 107 -15.93 -11.18 -8.40
N TYR A 108 -16.55 -10.92 -7.25
CA TYR A 108 -16.10 -11.53 -5.98
C TYR A 108 -16.27 -13.06 -5.98
N ASP A 109 -17.28 -13.57 -6.66
CA ASP A 109 -17.56 -15.00 -6.90
C ASP A 109 -16.77 -15.59 -8.07
N GLY A 110 -16.03 -14.75 -8.83
CA GLY A 110 -15.19 -15.18 -9.96
C GLY A 110 -15.92 -15.44 -11.26
N LEU A 111 -17.24 -15.22 -11.34
CA LEU A 111 -18.03 -15.60 -12.51
C LEU A 111 -17.91 -14.63 -13.68
N ASP A 112 -17.82 -13.33 -13.39
CA ASP A 112 -17.85 -12.28 -14.41
C ASP A 112 -16.56 -11.46 -14.43
N SER A 113 -16.18 -10.98 -15.63
CA SER A 113 -15.14 -9.96 -15.75
C SER A 113 -15.69 -8.60 -15.34
N ILE A 114 -14.97 -7.89 -14.46
CA ILE A 114 -15.32 -6.52 -14.06
C ILE A 114 -14.33 -5.48 -14.61
N ALA A 115 -13.58 -5.81 -15.65
CA ALA A 115 -12.55 -4.94 -16.24
C ALA A 115 -13.11 -3.59 -16.73
N GLU A 116 -14.37 -3.53 -17.14
CA GLU A 116 -15.00 -2.27 -17.57
C GLU A 116 -15.25 -1.29 -16.39
N THR A 117 -15.39 -1.82 -15.18
CA THR A 117 -15.72 -1.03 -13.98
C THR A 117 -14.62 -1.02 -12.93
N HIS A 118 -13.53 -1.79 -13.14
CA HIS A 118 -12.39 -1.88 -12.24
C HIS A 118 -11.08 -1.62 -12.95
N PRO A 119 -10.23 -0.67 -12.47
CA PRO A 119 -8.92 -0.41 -13.04
C PRO A 119 -8.05 -1.67 -13.08
N SER A 120 -7.52 -2.01 -14.27
CA SER A 120 -6.69 -3.20 -14.49
C SER A 120 -5.78 -3.02 -15.69
N ILE A 121 -4.81 -3.93 -15.85
CA ILE A 121 -3.99 -3.95 -17.08
C ILE A 121 -4.87 -4.22 -18.31
N LYS A 122 -5.86 -5.11 -18.19
CA LYS A 122 -6.80 -5.43 -19.25
C LYS A 122 -7.62 -4.23 -19.72
N SER A 123 -7.88 -3.28 -18.85
CA SER A 123 -8.66 -2.07 -19.13
C SER A 123 -7.83 -0.78 -19.08
N ALA A 124 -6.53 -0.88 -19.39
CA ALA A 124 -5.61 0.27 -19.35
C ALA A 124 -5.93 1.36 -20.40
N ASP A 125 -6.71 1.06 -21.42
CA ASP A 125 -7.29 2.02 -22.36
C ASP A 125 -8.31 2.95 -21.70
N ILE A 126 -9.17 2.39 -20.83
CA ILE A 126 -10.20 3.12 -20.06
C ILE A 126 -9.58 3.78 -18.83
N TYR A 127 -8.60 3.10 -18.17
CA TYR A 127 -7.93 3.58 -16.95
C TYR A 127 -6.48 3.98 -17.21
N PRO A 128 -6.19 5.22 -17.63
CA PRO A 128 -4.84 5.64 -18.03
C PRO A 128 -3.75 5.43 -16.98
N ARG A 129 -4.10 5.41 -15.69
CA ARG A 129 -3.15 5.15 -14.59
C ARG A 129 -2.57 3.74 -14.62
N MET A 130 -3.21 2.79 -15.34
CA MET A 130 -2.74 1.42 -15.46
C MET A 130 -1.76 1.22 -16.64
N ARG A 131 -1.66 2.18 -17.58
CA ARG A 131 -0.86 2.03 -18.81
C ARG A 131 0.64 1.83 -18.59
N SER A 132 1.19 2.42 -17.53
CA SER A 132 2.62 2.35 -17.23
C SER A 132 2.95 1.46 -16.03
N VAL A 133 1.97 0.70 -15.55
CA VAL A 133 2.17 -0.21 -14.40
C VAL A 133 2.86 -1.48 -14.89
N THR A 134 4.01 -1.80 -14.29
CA THR A 134 4.79 -3.02 -14.59
C THR A 134 4.41 -4.17 -13.66
N ASP A 135 4.90 -5.37 -13.95
CA ASP A 135 4.70 -6.54 -13.07
C ASP A 135 5.34 -6.34 -11.69
N GLU A 136 6.48 -5.63 -11.63
CA GLU A 136 7.10 -5.25 -10.36
C GLU A 136 6.24 -4.25 -9.58
N ASP A 137 5.54 -3.36 -10.27
CA ASP A 137 4.60 -2.42 -9.66
C ASP A 137 3.38 -3.14 -9.09
N LEU A 138 2.81 -4.08 -9.85
CA LEU A 138 1.70 -4.93 -9.38
C LEU A 138 2.12 -5.74 -8.15
N THR A 139 3.30 -6.35 -8.19
CA THR A 139 3.88 -7.09 -7.05
C THR A 139 4.04 -6.19 -5.81
N ALA A 140 4.54 -4.97 -5.99
CA ALA A 140 4.70 -4.02 -4.89
C ALA A 140 3.35 -3.57 -4.32
N MET A 141 2.34 -3.33 -5.18
CA MET A 141 0.97 -3.00 -4.75
C MET A 141 0.31 -4.17 -4.01
N ALA A 142 0.44 -5.40 -4.52
CA ALA A 142 -0.03 -6.60 -3.84
C ALA A 142 0.62 -6.75 -2.46
N GLY A 143 1.95 -6.56 -2.39
CA GLY A 143 2.68 -6.54 -1.14
C GLY A 143 2.16 -5.50 -0.16
N HIS A 144 1.83 -4.28 -0.62
CA HIS A 144 1.24 -3.24 0.23
C HIS A 144 -0.14 -3.67 0.78
N ILE A 145 -1.00 -4.27 -0.04
CA ILE A 145 -2.32 -4.76 0.39
C ILE A 145 -2.17 -5.81 1.50
N LEU A 146 -1.29 -6.79 1.32
CA LEU A 146 -1.08 -7.89 2.27
C LEU A 146 -0.34 -7.46 3.55
N LEU A 147 0.51 -6.44 3.46
CA LEU A 147 1.25 -5.90 4.60
C LEU A 147 0.40 -4.97 5.47
N SER A 148 -0.53 -4.22 4.86
CA SER A 148 -1.27 -3.17 5.54
C SER A 148 -2.06 -3.64 6.76
N PRO A 149 -2.72 -4.81 6.78
CA PRO A 149 -3.36 -5.35 7.98
C PRO A 149 -2.40 -5.56 9.15
N LYS A 150 -1.15 -5.93 8.88
CA LYS A 150 -0.14 -6.15 9.92
C LYS A 150 0.32 -4.84 10.59
N VAL A 151 0.25 -3.73 9.86
CA VAL A 151 0.68 -2.40 10.34
C VAL A 151 -0.49 -1.61 10.92
N LEU A 152 -1.67 -1.72 10.33
CA LEU A 152 -2.83 -0.90 10.63
C LEU A 152 -3.88 -1.63 11.46
N ASN A 153 -3.75 -2.96 11.61
CA ASN A 153 -4.71 -3.81 12.32
C ASN A 153 -6.15 -3.55 11.85
N GLU A 154 -7.10 -3.40 12.76
CA GLU A 154 -8.52 -3.15 12.49
C GLU A 154 -8.80 -1.86 11.68
N LYS A 155 -7.84 -0.94 11.59
CA LYS A 155 -8.00 0.27 10.78
C LYS A 155 -7.94 -0.01 9.28
N TRP A 156 -7.41 -1.17 8.88
CA TRP A 156 -7.44 -1.62 7.50
C TRP A 156 -8.71 -2.42 7.24
N GLY A 157 -9.40 -2.11 6.15
CA GLY A 157 -10.68 -2.74 5.81
C GLY A 157 -11.90 -2.06 6.42
N GLY A 158 -11.73 -0.92 7.13
CA GLY A 158 -12.82 -0.10 7.66
C GLY A 158 -13.34 -0.52 9.02
N GLY A 159 -12.58 -1.35 9.77
CA GLY A 159 -12.95 -1.72 11.14
C GLY A 159 -14.28 -2.45 11.22
N LYS A 160 -14.57 -3.33 10.26
CA LYS A 160 -15.80 -4.15 10.29
C LYS A 160 -15.76 -5.05 11.52
N THR A 161 -16.54 -4.69 12.53
CA THR A 161 -16.88 -5.62 13.62
C THR A 161 -18.00 -6.52 13.11
N TYR A 162 -17.68 -7.77 12.87
CA TYR A 162 -18.70 -8.80 12.64
C TYR A 162 -19.31 -9.14 14.01
N TYR A 163 -20.60 -8.88 14.17
CA TYR A 163 -21.39 -9.32 15.31
C TYR A 163 -21.99 -10.70 15.03
#